data_b78d387b5a10907b19ae7e273bc469e5
#
_entry.id   b78d387b5a10907b19ae7e273bc469e5
#
_cell.length_a   1.000
_cell.length_b   1.000
_cell.length_c   1.000
_cell.angle_alpha   90.00
_cell.angle_beta   90.00
_cell.angle_gamma   90.00
#
_symmetry.space_group_name_H-M   'P 1'
#
loop_
_entity.id
_entity.type
_entity.pdbx_description
1 polymer ?
#
loop_
_entity_poly.entity_id
_entity_poly.type
_entity_poly.pdbx_seq_one_letter_code
_entity_poly.pdbx_strand_id
1 'polypeptide(L)'
;PLYSLAVSAGTGQFLDGESYEMQPVGPEVPEEANFGVRVAGDSMEPRFHSGQTVWVHQQPTLDPGEIGVFLYDGSAYLKQLRRDGGRVFLHSLNPAYADLEVSDALPLRVLGKAVS
;
A
#
# COMPACT_ATOMS: atom_id res chain seq x y z
N PRO A 1 -9.57 -0.15 -17.02
CA PRO A 1 -8.84 1.09 -16.74
C PRO A 1 -8.02 0.97 -15.44
N LEU A 2 -6.85 1.57 -15.44
CA LEU A 2 -6.00 1.62 -14.28
C LEU A 2 -6.06 3.02 -13.66
N TYR A 3 -6.01 3.06 -12.35
CA TYR A 3 -6.02 4.31 -11.59
C TYR A 3 -4.65 4.52 -10.97
N SER A 4 -4.23 5.76 -10.90
CA SER A 4 -3.07 6.15 -10.10
C SER A 4 -3.58 6.82 -8.83
N LEU A 5 -3.16 6.30 -7.69
CA LEU A 5 -3.53 6.81 -6.37
C LEU A 5 -2.24 7.11 -5.62
N ALA A 6 -2.14 8.32 -5.07
CA ALA A 6 -1.00 8.64 -4.21
C ALA A 6 -1.24 8.05 -2.83
N VAL A 7 -0.29 7.26 -2.35
CA VAL A 7 -0.32 6.71 -1.00
C VAL A 7 0.91 7.14 -0.26
N SER A 8 0.76 7.41 1.03
CA SER A 8 1.89 7.68 1.89
C SER A 8 2.47 6.39 2.41
N ALA A 9 3.76 6.19 2.18
CA ALA A 9 4.47 5.06 2.74
C ALA A 9 4.91 5.33 4.19
N GLY A 10 4.83 6.57 4.67
CA GLY A 10 5.26 6.97 6.00
C GLY A 10 4.14 7.49 6.88
N THR A 11 3.47 8.56 6.45
CA THR A 11 2.51 9.27 7.28
C THR A 11 1.08 8.76 7.16
N GLY A 12 0.81 7.93 6.17
CA GLY A 12 -0.51 7.36 5.98
C GLY A 12 -1.54 8.35 5.45
N GLN A 13 -1.13 9.38 4.74
CA GLN A 13 -2.08 10.31 4.15
C GLN A 13 -2.88 9.63 3.06
N PHE A 14 -4.20 9.80 3.11
CA PHE A 14 -5.10 9.30 2.09
C PHE A 14 -5.56 10.46 1.21
N LEU A 15 -5.42 10.28 -0.08
CA LEU A 15 -5.98 11.20 -1.07
C LEU A 15 -7.30 10.62 -1.54
N ASP A 16 -8.35 11.42 -1.51
CA ASP A 16 -9.69 10.98 -1.86
C ASP A 16 -9.85 10.70 -3.36
N GLY A 17 -11.08 10.46 -3.81
CA GLY A 17 -11.36 10.14 -5.20
C GLY A 17 -10.93 11.19 -6.20
N GLU A 18 -10.80 12.44 -5.78
CA GLU A 18 -10.34 13.50 -6.66
C GLU A 18 -8.86 13.39 -6.96
N SER A 19 -8.13 12.63 -6.15
CA SER A 19 -6.70 12.38 -6.33
C SER A 19 -6.41 11.22 -7.26
N TYR A 20 -7.43 10.52 -7.73
CA TYR A 20 -7.26 9.46 -8.71
C TYR A 20 -6.99 10.05 -10.08
N GLU A 21 -6.03 9.46 -10.77
CA GLU A 21 -5.75 9.78 -12.14
C GLU A 21 -5.86 8.53 -12.99
N MET A 22 -6.57 8.65 -14.10
CA MET A 22 -6.60 7.60 -15.11
C MET A 22 -5.34 7.72 -15.95
N GLN A 23 -4.54 6.68 -15.99
CA GLN A 23 -3.30 6.68 -16.75
C GLN A 23 -3.34 5.64 -17.85
N PRO A 24 -2.75 5.92 -19.01
CA PRO A 24 -2.65 4.91 -20.05
C PRO A 24 -1.77 3.75 -19.55
N VAL A 25 -2.16 2.55 -19.95
CA VAL A 25 -1.46 1.34 -19.59
C VAL A 25 -0.34 1.11 -20.59
N GLY A 26 0.90 1.03 -20.11
CA GLY A 26 2.04 0.70 -20.94
C GLY A 26 2.40 -0.79 -20.87
N PRO A 27 3.31 -1.26 -21.73
CA PRO A 27 3.69 -2.67 -21.74
C PRO A 27 4.42 -3.12 -20.48
N GLU A 28 4.93 -2.19 -19.70
CA GLU A 28 5.61 -2.49 -18.43
C GLU A 28 4.65 -2.81 -17.29
N VAL A 29 3.34 -2.65 -17.50
CA VAL A 29 2.34 -2.91 -16.46
C VAL A 29 2.11 -4.42 -16.37
N PRO A 30 2.25 -5.03 -15.17
CA PRO A 30 1.97 -6.45 -15.01
C PRO A 30 0.53 -6.79 -15.38
N GLU A 31 0.33 -7.96 -15.98
CA GLU A 31 -1.01 -8.38 -16.40
C GLU A 31 -1.99 -8.50 -15.25
N GLU A 32 -1.52 -8.91 -14.07
CA GLU A 32 -2.34 -9.07 -12.88
C GLU A 32 -2.66 -7.76 -12.18
N ALA A 33 -2.07 -6.64 -12.59
CA ALA A 33 -2.31 -5.35 -11.96
C ALA A 33 -3.66 -4.77 -12.37
N ASN A 34 -4.39 -4.26 -11.38
CA ASN A 34 -5.66 -3.57 -11.57
C ASN A 34 -5.51 -2.06 -11.49
N PHE A 35 -4.54 -1.58 -10.71
CA PHE A 35 -4.28 -0.16 -10.56
C PHE A 35 -2.84 0.08 -10.12
N GLY A 36 -2.43 1.35 -10.21
CA GLY A 36 -1.13 1.79 -9.73
C GLY A 36 -1.27 2.78 -8.60
N VAL A 37 -0.32 2.79 -7.69
CA VAL A 37 -0.23 3.78 -6.62
C VAL A 37 1.12 4.45 -6.66
N ARG A 38 1.16 5.75 -6.39
CA ARG A 38 2.42 6.49 -6.31
C ARG A 38 2.87 6.55 -4.87
N VAL A 39 4.10 6.14 -4.63
CA VAL A 39 4.67 6.14 -3.29
C VAL A 39 5.03 7.56 -2.88
N ALA A 40 4.63 7.95 -1.66
CA ALA A 40 5.05 9.20 -1.04
C ALA A 40 5.77 8.88 0.25
N GLY A 41 7.01 9.37 0.40
CA GLY A 41 7.82 9.08 1.57
C GLY A 41 8.75 7.89 1.37
N ASP A 42 9.50 7.54 2.40
CA ASP A 42 10.61 6.60 2.31
C ASP A 42 10.49 5.40 3.26
N SER A 43 9.32 5.16 3.85
CA SER A 43 9.17 4.10 4.84
C SER A 43 9.32 2.69 4.25
N MET A 44 9.20 2.53 2.93
CA MET A 44 9.33 1.23 2.27
C MET A 44 10.63 1.10 1.50
N GLU A 45 11.56 2.01 1.69
CA GLU A 45 12.91 1.83 1.14
C GLU A 45 13.65 0.71 1.89
N PRO A 46 14.54 0.01 1.22
CA PRO A 46 15.09 0.29 -0.12
C PRO A 46 14.28 -0.29 -1.28
N ARG A 47 13.20 -0.99 -1.02
CA ARG A 47 12.46 -1.67 -2.08
C ARG A 47 11.62 -0.71 -2.92
N PHE A 48 10.95 0.25 -2.28
CA PHE A 48 10.11 1.23 -2.97
C PHE A 48 10.56 2.63 -2.61
N HIS A 49 10.72 3.48 -3.62
CA HIS A 49 11.21 4.85 -3.44
C HIS A 49 10.09 5.86 -3.65
N SER A 50 10.19 7.01 -2.99
CA SER A 50 9.25 8.11 -3.18
C SER A 50 9.18 8.51 -4.64
N GLY A 51 7.95 8.69 -5.14
CA GLY A 51 7.71 9.02 -6.55
C GLY A 51 7.56 7.81 -7.46
N GLN A 52 7.90 6.62 -6.98
CA GLN A 52 7.75 5.38 -7.75
C GLN A 52 6.28 5.00 -7.85
N THR A 53 5.88 4.45 -9.00
CA THR A 53 4.58 3.82 -9.14
C THR A 53 4.69 2.34 -8.81
N VAL A 54 3.84 1.89 -7.91
CA VAL A 54 3.74 0.47 -7.53
C VAL A 54 2.44 -0.07 -8.11
N TRP A 55 2.56 -1.16 -8.87
CA TRP A 55 1.40 -1.81 -9.47
C TRP A 55 0.78 -2.77 -8.48
N VAL A 56 -0.55 -2.80 -8.45
CA VAL A 56 -1.31 -3.48 -7.41
C VAL A 56 -2.38 -4.36 -8.04
N HIS A 57 -2.45 -5.60 -7.55
CA HIS A 57 -3.55 -6.52 -7.88
C HIS A 57 -4.62 -6.40 -6.81
N GLN A 58 -5.84 -6.08 -7.22
CA GLN A 58 -6.95 -5.93 -6.29
C GLN A 58 -7.33 -7.28 -5.70
N GLN A 59 -7.24 -7.39 -4.39
CA GLN A 59 -7.66 -8.58 -3.66
C GLN A 59 -8.00 -8.17 -2.22
N PRO A 60 -8.96 -8.86 -1.57
CA PRO A 60 -9.46 -8.42 -0.27
C PRO A 60 -8.60 -8.83 0.91
N THR A 61 -7.64 -9.72 0.72
CA THR A 61 -6.80 -10.24 1.80
C THR A 61 -5.35 -10.37 1.36
N LEU A 62 -4.44 -10.37 2.35
CA LEU A 62 -3.02 -10.63 2.14
C LEU A 62 -2.57 -11.65 3.18
N ASP A 63 -1.56 -12.44 2.80
CA ASP A 63 -0.88 -13.32 3.74
C ASP A 63 0.23 -12.57 4.46
N PRO A 64 0.59 -12.99 5.68
CA PRO A 64 1.71 -12.39 6.38
C PRO A 64 2.98 -12.44 5.54
N GLY A 65 3.72 -11.34 5.51
CA GLY A 65 4.91 -11.19 4.69
C GLY A 65 4.67 -10.56 3.34
N GLU A 66 3.44 -10.52 2.86
CA GLU A 66 3.12 -9.86 1.59
C GLU A 66 3.03 -8.36 1.76
N ILE A 67 3.39 -7.64 0.70
CA ILE A 67 3.31 -6.19 0.66
C ILE A 67 2.08 -5.79 -0.12
N GLY A 68 1.34 -4.83 0.40
CA GLY A 68 0.15 -4.34 -0.26
C GLY A 68 -0.23 -2.94 0.18
N VAL A 69 -1.38 -2.51 -0.32
CA VAL A 69 -1.96 -1.21 -0.01
C VAL A 69 -3.13 -1.43 0.94
N PHE A 70 -3.09 -0.71 2.04
CA PHE A 70 -4.08 -0.81 3.11
C PHE A 70 -4.76 0.52 3.32
N LEU A 71 -6.04 0.46 3.65
CA LEU A 71 -6.78 1.61 4.15
C LEU A 71 -7.05 1.39 5.63
N TYR A 72 -6.57 2.31 6.46
CA TYR A 72 -6.68 2.18 7.91
C TYR A 72 -6.83 3.57 8.52
N ASP A 73 -7.88 3.76 9.32
CA ASP A 73 -8.17 5.02 10.01
C ASP A 73 -8.15 6.22 9.05
N GLY A 74 -8.75 6.05 7.86
CA GLY A 74 -8.87 7.10 6.87
C GLY A 74 -7.63 7.40 6.06
N SER A 75 -6.58 6.61 6.22
CA SER A 75 -5.30 6.82 5.53
C SER A 75 -4.92 5.59 4.72
N ALA A 76 -4.22 5.82 3.60
CA ALA A 76 -3.73 4.74 2.75
C ALA A 76 -2.25 4.50 3.02
N TYR A 77 -1.89 3.23 3.18
CA TYR A 77 -0.53 2.81 3.49
C TYR A 77 -0.04 1.76 2.50
N LEU A 78 1.21 1.88 2.09
CA LEU A 78 1.95 0.80 1.43
C LEU A 78 2.83 0.17 2.49
N LYS A 79 2.52 -1.05 2.91
CA LYS A 79 3.21 -1.71 4.02
C LYS A 79 3.28 -3.21 3.78
N GLN A 80 4.08 -3.89 4.61
CA GLN A 80 4.13 -5.34 4.66
C GLN A 80 3.23 -5.82 5.81
N LEU A 81 2.38 -6.80 5.52
CA LEU A 81 1.51 -7.37 6.54
C LEU A 81 2.31 -8.29 7.44
N ARG A 82 2.17 -8.11 8.75
CA ARG A 82 2.77 -8.99 9.75
C ARG A 82 1.75 -9.39 10.79
N ARG A 83 1.92 -10.60 11.32
CA ARG A 83 1.11 -11.12 12.42
C ARG A 83 2.01 -11.70 13.49
N ASP A 84 1.64 -11.45 14.75
CA ASP A 84 2.36 -11.97 15.89
C ASP A 84 1.39 -12.22 17.02
N GLY A 85 1.18 -13.49 17.37
CA GLY A 85 0.35 -13.89 18.52
C GLY A 85 -1.09 -13.37 18.45
N GLY A 86 -1.70 -13.34 17.28
CA GLY A 86 -3.05 -12.83 17.09
C GLY A 86 -3.11 -11.32 16.88
N ARG A 87 -1.99 -10.63 16.94
CA ARG A 87 -1.90 -9.20 16.68
C ARG A 87 -1.49 -8.97 15.23
N VAL A 88 -1.99 -7.90 14.64
CA VAL A 88 -1.73 -7.53 13.25
C VAL A 88 -0.95 -6.22 13.22
N PHE A 89 0.09 -6.18 12.38
CA PHE A 89 0.94 -5.00 12.22
C PHE A 89 1.11 -4.66 10.75
N LEU A 90 1.18 -3.36 10.47
CA LEU A 90 1.62 -2.85 9.19
C LEU A 90 3.08 -2.46 9.34
N HIS A 91 3.95 -3.21 8.68
CA HIS A 91 5.40 -3.10 8.85
C HIS A 91 6.03 -2.27 7.75
N SER A 92 6.90 -1.34 8.14
CA SER A 92 7.72 -0.56 7.22
C SER A 92 9.03 -1.29 6.99
N LEU A 93 9.48 -1.38 5.73
CA LEU A 93 10.76 -2.01 5.42
C LEU A 93 11.95 -1.17 5.89
N ASN A 94 11.78 0.14 5.92
CA ASN A 94 12.81 1.05 6.45
C ASN A 94 12.80 0.98 7.97
N PRO A 95 13.92 0.57 8.60
CA PRO A 95 13.95 0.39 10.06
C PRO A 95 13.84 1.69 10.87
N ALA A 96 13.91 2.84 10.21
CA ALA A 96 13.68 4.13 10.88
C ALA A 96 12.21 4.32 11.28
N TYR A 97 11.30 3.51 10.76
CA TYR A 97 9.87 3.61 11.06
C TYR A 97 9.42 2.44 11.90
N ALA A 98 8.64 2.72 12.95
CA ALA A 98 8.05 1.70 13.80
C ALA A 98 6.87 1.04 13.10
N ASP A 99 6.57 -0.20 13.51
CA ASP A 99 5.37 -0.89 13.05
C ASP A 99 4.12 -0.18 13.54
N LEU A 100 3.09 -0.17 12.70
CA LEU A 100 1.77 0.31 13.07
C LEU A 100 0.93 -0.88 13.49
N GLU A 101 0.58 -0.94 14.76
CA GLU A 101 -0.30 -1.99 15.25
C GLU A 101 -1.75 -1.68 14.88
N VAL A 102 -2.44 -2.66 14.27
CA VAL A 102 -3.83 -2.52 13.89
C VAL A 102 -4.71 -2.79 15.10
N SER A 103 -5.52 -1.79 15.48
CA SER A 103 -6.45 -1.92 16.59
C SER A 103 -7.73 -2.62 16.16
N ASP A 104 -8.29 -3.48 17.03
CA ASP A 104 -9.59 -4.10 16.78
C ASP A 104 -10.72 -3.07 16.74
N ALA A 105 -10.50 -1.87 17.29
CA ALA A 105 -11.51 -0.82 17.32
C ALA A 105 -11.67 -0.11 15.98
N LEU A 106 -10.70 -0.27 15.06
CA LEU A 106 -10.72 0.40 13.76
C LEU A 106 -10.64 -0.64 12.65
N PRO A 107 -11.47 -0.49 11.60
CA PRO A 107 -11.45 -1.46 10.50
C PRO A 107 -10.19 -1.30 9.66
N LEU A 108 -9.57 -2.43 9.33
CA LEU A 108 -8.48 -2.50 8.37
C LEU A 108 -9.04 -3.04 7.06
N ARG A 109 -8.76 -2.33 5.97
CA ARG A 109 -9.16 -2.78 4.64
C ARG A 109 -7.95 -2.99 3.76
N VAL A 110 -7.91 -4.12 3.09
CA VAL A 110 -6.88 -4.41 2.09
C VAL A 110 -7.40 -3.95 0.74
N LEU A 111 -6.64 -3.08 0.07
CA LEU A 111 -6.98 -2.62 -1.27
C LEU A 111 -6.37 -3.53 -2.33
N GLY A 112 -5.22 -4.12 -2.06
CA GLY A 112 -4.61 -5.05 -2.97
C GLY A 112 -3.18 -5.40 -2.61
N LYS A 113 -2.60 -6.30 -3.43
CA LYS A 113 -1.23 -6.81 -3.26
C LYS A 113 -0.31 -6.12 -4.26
N ALA A 114 0.85 -5.68 -3.80
CA ALA A 114 1.89 -5.15 -4.68
C ALA A 114 2.43 -6.28 -5.56
N VAL A 115 2.42 -6.06 -6.87
CA VAL A 115 2.87 -7.04 -7.88
C VAL A 115 4.04 -6.52 -8.72
N SER A 116 4.63 -5.43 -8.30
CA SER A 116 5.80 -4.89 -8.99
C SER A 116 7.02 -4.79 -8.10
#